data_6d8ab4e8a3b154c3a38e1cc926979bd3
#
_entry.id   6d8ab4e8a3b154c3a38e1cc926979bd3
#
_cell.length_a   1.000
_cell.length_b   1.000
_cell.length_c   1.000
_cell.angle_alpha   90.00
_cell.angle_beta   90.00
_cell.angle_gamma   90.00
#
_symmetry.space_group_name_H-M   'P 1'
#
loop_
_entity.id
_entity.type
_entity.pdbx_description
1 polymer ?
#
loop_
_entity_poly.entity_id
_entity_poly.type
_entity_poly.pdbx_seq_one_letter_code
_entity_poly.pdbx_strand_id
1 'polypeptide(L)'
;MEAGVRDLKKLIDTLCRTAAVQLVKNEGTTLTVTKTNLEKYLGKKQLHHERKLSSPEPGVVTGLAWTRAGGEILFIESKLIPGKGKMIITGQLGDVMKESIQIALSLVKSLYPKESKVLDDHDLHIHVPAGAVPKDGPSAGITLTTALASLLTGKKVSPEYAMTGEVSLRGGVMPIGGLPEKLMAAQRAGITKVLIPADNEQDLDDVADEVKNKLEIVPVKKVTEVLKLVLK
;
A
#
# COMPACT_ATOMS: atom_id res chain seq x y z
N MET A 1 0.54 7.27 13.59
CA MET A 1 1.75 7.90 13.02
C MET A 1 1.63 9.40 13.16
N GLU A 2 2.74 10.12 13.26
CA GLU A 2 2.76 11.59 13.27
C GLU A 2 3.75 12.12 12.24
N ALA A 3 3.46 13.32 11.72
CA ALA A 3 4.41 14.06 10.90
C ALA A 3 5.35 14.82 11.83
N GLY A 4 6.59 14.39 11.98
CA GLY A 4 7.60 15.00 12.83
C GLY A 4 8.06 14.13 14.00
N VAL A 5 8.68 14.75 15.01
CA VAL A 5 9.36 14.05 16.11
C VAL A 5 8.78 14.33 17.50
N ARG A 6 7.55 14.84 17.57
CA ARG A 6 6.93 15.23 18.86
C ARG A 6 6.74 14.03 19.79
N ASP A 7 6.28 12.91 19.28
CA ASP A 7 6.07 11.71 20.09
C ASP A 7 7.40 11.05 20.45
N LEU A 8 8.40 11.10 19.58
CA LEU A 8 9.77 10.70 19.92
C LEU A 8 10.29 11.49 21.13
N LYS A 9 10.10 12.81 21.13
CA LYS A 9 10.47 13.66 22.29
C LYS A 9 9.77 13.20 23.56
N LYS A 10 8.45 12.95 23.53
CA LYS A 10 7.70 12.47 24.70
C LYS A 10 8.20 11.12 25.21
N LEU A 11 8.59 10.21 24.30
CA LEU A 11 9.13 8.91 24.68
C LEU A 11 10.50 9.06 25.35
N ILE A 12 11.36 9.95 24.83
CA ILE A 12 12.65 10.28 25.47
C ILE A 12 12.42 10.90 26.85
N ASP A 13 11.49 11.86 26.99
CA ASP A 13 11.14 12.47 28.27
C ASP A 13 10.64 11.41 29.29
N THR A 14 9.90 10.39 28.83
CA THR A 14 9.47 9.29 29.69
C THR A 14 10.63 8.46 30.19
N LEU A 15 11.62 8.16 29.34
CA LEU A 15 12.84 7.45 29.75
C LEU A 15 13.66 8.27 30.77
N CYS A 16 13.81 9.58 30.53
CA CYS A 16 14.51 10.48 31.46
C CYS A 16 13.81 10.54 32.83
N ARG A 17 12.47 10.62 32.86
CA ARG A 17 11.73 10.58 34.13
C ARG A 17 11.88 9.24 34.84
N THR A 18 11.88 8.13 34.13
CA THR A 18 12.11 6.79 34.72
C THR A 18 13.49 6.72 35.35
N ALA A 19 14.53 7.22 34.66
CA ALA A 19 15.89 7.29 35.24
C ALA A 19 15.94 8.15 36.50
N ALA A 20 15.30 9.32 36.49
CA ALA A 20 15.25 10.20 37.67
C ALA A 20 14.57 9.53 38.88
N VAL A 21 13.46 8.81 38.65
CA VAL A 21 12.76 8.04 39.70
C VAL A 21 13.64 6.94 40.27
N GLN A 22 14.41 6.21 39.45
CA GLN A 22 15.33 5.17 39.93
C GLN A 22 16.46 5.77 40.79
N LEU A 23 17.02 6.92 40.40
CA LEU A 23 18.02 7.62 41.16
C LEU A 23 17.51 8.04 42.56
N VAL A 24 16.31 8.63 42.61
CA VAL A 24 15.69 9.06 43.88
C VAL A 24 15.38 7.88 44.78
N LYS A 25 15.01 6.73 44.23
CA LYS A 25 14.74 5.50 45.00
C LYS A 25 16.00 4.71 45.37
N ASN A 26 17.18 5.16 44.98
CA ASN A 26 18.46 4.44 45.14
C ASN A 26 18.46 3.03 44.48
N GLU A 27 17.65 2.85 43.39
CA GLU A 27 17.56 1.57 42.65
C GLU A 27 18.64 1.41 41.57
N GLY A 28 19.60 2.36 41.49
CA GLY A 28 20.73 2.37 40.56
C GLY A 28 21.15 3.77 40.16
N THR A 29 22.33 3.90 39.56
CA THR A 29 22.92 5.18 39.14
C THR A 29 22.77 5.42 37.63
N THR A 30 22.41 4.39 36.87
CA THR A 30 22.30 4.46 35.40
C THR A 30 21.10 3.65 34.91
N LEU A 31 20.41 4.15 33.89
CA LEU A 31 19.37 3.43 33.16
C LEU A 31 19.91 3.03 31.79
N THR A 32 20.14 1.74 31.58
CA THR A 32 20.52 1.23 30.26
C THR A 32 19.29 0.81 29.48
N VAL A 33 19.06 1.46 28.34
CA VAL A 33 17.94 1.19 27.44
C VAL A 33 18.44 0.44 26.20
N THR A 34 17.81 -0.69 25.92
CA THR A 34 18.10 -1.57 24.77
C THR A 34 16.83 -1.92 24.03
N LYS A 35 16.94 -2.45 22.82
CA LYS A 35 15.76 -2.94 22.06
C LYS A 35 14.94 -3.99 22.83
N THR A 36 15.59 -4.79 23.65
CA THR A 36 14.98 -5.90 24.40
C THR A 36 14.22 -5.46 25.65
N ASN A 37 14.61 -4.34 26.25
CA ASN A 37 13.98 -3.84 27.48
C ASN A 37 13.15 -2.56 27.27
N LEU A 38 13.07 -2.06 26.03
CA LEU A 38 12.38 -0.81 25.71
C LEU A 38 10.90 -0.85 26.13
N GLU A 39 10.22 -1.98 25.90
CA GLU A 39 8.81 -2.16 26.25
C GLU A 39 8.55 -2.10 27.76
N LYS A 40 9.53 -2.44 28.58
CA LYS A 40 9.44 -2.32 30.05
C LYS A 40 9.24 -0.86 30.48
N TYR A 41 9.85 0.08 29.75
CA TYR A 41 9.83 1.50 30.10
C TYR A 41 8.77 2.30 29.36
N LEU A 42 8.49 1.95 28.11
CA LEU A 42 7.59 2.71 27.24
C LEU A 42 6.24 2.02 26.99
N GLY A 43 6.07 0.81 27.52
CA GLY A 43 4.90 -0.02 27.21
C GLY A 43 5.01 -0.73 25.86
N LYS A 44 4.00 -1.52 25.52
CA LYS A 44 3.99 -2.28 24.27
C LYS A 44 3.98 -1.34 23.06
N LYS A 45 4.64 -1.76 22.00
CA LYS A 45 4.64 -1.07 20.71
C LYS A 45 3.21 -0.88 20.21
N GLN A 46 2.76 0.37 20.06
CA GLN A 46 1.40 0.71 19.64
C GLN A 46 1.23 0.76 18.11
N LEU A 47 2.35 0.86 17.36
CA LEU A 47 2.32 0.98 15.89
C LEU A 47 2.63 -0.38 15.27
N HIS A 48 1.67 -0.92 14.58
CA HIS A 48 1.83 -2.07 13.68
C HIS A 48 1.84 -1.53 12.24
N HIS A 49 3.00 -1.59 11.58
CA HIS A 49 3.04 -1.38 10.14
C HIS A 49 2.51 -2.64 9.46
N GLU A 50 1.71 -2.45 8.43
CA GLU A 50 1.28 -3.56 7.60
C GLU A 50 2.50 -4.22 6.94
N ARG A 51 2.41 -5.54 6.80
CA ARG A 51 3.42 -6.36 6.13
C ARG A 51 2.83 -6.89 4.84
N LYS A 52 3.68 -7.24 3.88
CA LYS A 52 3.24 -7.91 2.64
C LYS A 52 2.40 -9.14 2.97
N LEU A 53 1.51 -9.49 2.06
CA LEU A 53 0.69 -10.71 2.17
C LEU A 53 1.57 -11.95 2.32
N SER A 54 1.08 -12.94 3.05
CA SER A 54 1.77 -14.23 3.22
C SER A 54 1.58 -15.17 2.02
N SER A 55 0.47 -15.04 1.31
CA SER A 55 0.11 -15.88 0.16
C SER A 55 -0.62 -15.06 -0.91
N PRO A 56 -0.44 -15.40 -2.20
CA PRO A 56 -1.16 -14.75 -3.28
C PRO A 56 -2.58 -15.30 -3.43
N GLU A 57 -3.56 -14.40 -3.59
CA GLU A 57 -4.95 -14.73 -3.89
C GLU A 57 -5.42 -13.97 -5.12
N PRO A 58 -6.28 -14.56 -5.99
CA PRO A 58 -6.88 -13.82 -7.10
C PRO A 58 -7.71 -12.65 -6.57
N GLY A 59 -7.58 -11.50 -7.21
CA GLY A 59 -8.30 -10.30 -6.83
C GLY A 59 -7.69 -9.50 -5.67
N VAL A 60 -6.53 -9.93 -5.14
CA VAL A 60 -5.84 -9.22 -4.06
C VAL A 60 -4.49 -8.71 -4.54
N VAL A 61 -4.27 -7.40 -4.47
CA VAL A 61 -3.04 -6.74 -4.95
C VAL A 61 -2.60 -5.65 -3.98
N THR A 62 -1.29 -5.54 -3.80
CA THR A 62 -0.69 -4.51 -2.95
C THR A 62 -0.45 -3.22 -3.72
N GLY A 63 -1.02 -2.13 -3.25
CA GLY A 63 -0.76 -0.77 -3.69
C GLY A 63 0.07 0.02 -2.70
N LEU A 64 0.40 1.25 -3.09
CA LEU A 64 1.17 2.18 -2.28
C LEU A 64 0.40 3.49 -2.11
N ALA A 65 0.31 3.95 -0.87
CA ALA A 65 -0.32 5.21 -0.50
C ALA A 65 0.69 6.17 0.13
N TRP A 66 0.39 7.45 0.03
CA TRP A 66 1.11 8.51 0.71
C TRP A 66 0.16 9.30 1.61
N THR A 67 0.61 9.60 2.82
CA THR A 67 -0.09 10.43 3.79
C THR A 67 0.87 11.47 4.37
N ARG A 68 0.34 12.48 5.05
CA ARG A 68 1.18 13.47 5.76
C ARG A 68 2.12 12.84 6.80
N ALA A 69 1.83 11.63 7.23
CA ALA A 69 2.64 10.89 8.19
C ALA A 69 3.64 9.92 7.52
N GLY A 70 3.74 9.93 6.20
CA GLY A 70 4.64 9.09 5.40
C GLY A 70 3.89 8.13 4.48
N GLY A 71 4.64 7.22 3.84
CA GLY A 71 4.08 6.20 2.97
C GLY A 71 3.56 4.99 3.74
N GLU A 72 2.56 4.33 3.15
CA GLU A 72 1.96 3.08 3.63
C GLU A 72 1.68 2.14 2.46
N ILE A 73 1.69 0.83 2.71
CA ILE A 73 1.10 -0.12 1.79
C ILE A 73 -0.41 -0.17 2.02
N LEU A 74 -1.14 -0.49 0.98
CA LEU A 74 -2.58 -0.77 1.06
C LEU A 74 -2.91 -2.01 0.23
N PHE A 75 -3.92 -2.74 0.64
CA PHE A 75 -4.41 -3.89 -0.11
C PHE A 75 -5.67 -3.48 -0.86
N ILE A 76 -5.74 -3.85 -2.14
CA ILE A 76 -6.98 -3.83 -2.91
C ILE A 76 -7.47 -5.27 -2.92
N GLU A 77 -8.63 -5.51 -2.34
CA GLU A 77 -9.30 -6.80 -2.32
C GLU A 77 -10.54 -6.74 -3.20
N SER A 78 -10.70 -7.69 -4.11
CA SER A 78 -11.87 -7.77 -4.97
C SER A 78 -12.44 -9.18 -4.96
N LYS A 79 -13.77 -9.29 -4.98
CA LYS A 79 -14.49 -10.56 -4.90
C LYS A 79 -15.74 -10.55 -5.75
N LEU A 80 -16.05 -11.70 -6.38
CA LEU A 80 -17.33 -11.94 -7.04
C LEU A 80 -18.30 -12.58 -6.05
N ILE A 81 -19.53 -12.08 -6.04
CA ILE A 81 -20.63 -12.59 -5.22
C ILE A 81 -21.81 -12.85 -6.17
N PRO A 82 -22.55 -13.95 -6.06
CA PRO A 82 -23.76 -14.15 -6.89
C PRO A 82 -24.67 -12.93 -6.83
N GLY A 83 -25.03 -12.39 -8.00
CA GLY A 83 -25.76 -11.12 -8.08
C GLY A 83 -26.22 -10.79 -9.48
N LYS A 84 -26.33 -9.50 -9.81
CA LYS A 84 -26.83 -8.98 -11.09
C LYS A 84 -25.94 -7.87 -11.67
N GLY A 85 -24.62 -7.94 -11.47
CA GLY A 85 -23.68 -6.97 -12.02
C GLY A 85 -23.53 -5.69 -11.19
N LYS A 86 -23.98 -5.67 -9.93
CA LYS A 86 -23.83 -4.50 -9.06
C LYS A 86 -22.37 -4.35 -8.61
N MET A 87 -21.91 -3.11 -8.56
CA MET A 87 -20.61 -2.78 -7.96
C MET A 87 -20.79 -2.31 -6.51
N ILE A 88 -20.12 -2.97 -5.60
CA ILE A 88 -20.11 -2.66 -4.16
C ILE A 88 -18.70 -2.18 -3.81
N ILE A 89 -18.60 -1.01 -3.16
CA ILE A 89 -17.32 -0.41 -2.79
C ILE A 89 -17.33 -0.14 -1.28
N THR A 90 -16.29 -0.61 -0.58
CA THR A 90 -16.12 -0.41 0.86
C THR A 90 -14.68 -0.03 1.21
N GLY A 91 -14.45 0.58 2.39
CA GLY A 91 -13.13 1.00 2.85
C GLY A 91 -12.96 2.51 3.01
N GLN A 92 -14.07 3.28 3.05
CA GLN A 92 -14.09 4.75 3.15
C GLN A 92 -13.29 5.43 2.04
N LEU A 93 -13.62 5.07 0.80
CA LEU A 93 -12.98 5.63 -0.39
C LEU A 93 -13.63 6.95 -0.78
N GLY A 94 -12.81 7.96 -1.06
CA GLY A 94 -13.24 9.23 -1.61
C GLY A 94 -13.68 9.12 -3.07
N ASP A 95 -14.15 10.22 -3.62
CA ASP A 95 -14.79 10.22 -4.94
C ASP A 95 -13.78 10.01 -6.07
N VAL A 96 -12.55 10.55 -5.95
CA VAL A 96 -11.49 10.33 -6.94
C VAL A 96 -11.11 8.84 -7.04
N MET A 97 -11.02 8.16 -5.89
CA MET A 97 -10.72 6.73 -5.89
C MET A 97 -11.87 5.89 -6.44
N LYS A 98 -13.12 6.29 -6.19
CA LYS A 98 -14.31 5.65 -6.81
C LYS A 98 -14.32 5.81 -8.33
N GLU A 99 -13.95 6.97 -8.85
CA GLU A 99 -13.78 7.18 -10.29
C GLU A 99 -12.67 6.30 -10.86
N SER A 100 -11.53 6.18 -10.17
CA SER A 100 -10.45 5.28 -10.56
C SER A 100 -10.90 3.82 -10.64
N ILE A 101 -11.78 3.38 -9.75
CA ILE A 101 -12.40 2.03 -9.81
C ILE A 101 -13.23 1.88 -11.08
N GLN A 102 -14.01 2.88 -11.45
CA GLN A 102 -14.85 2.83 -12.67
C GLN A 102 -13.99 2.79 -13.93
N ILE A 103 -12.91 3.58 -13.98
CA ILE A 103 -11.93 3.57 -15.08
C ILE A 103 -11.28 2.19 -15.17
N ALA A 104 -10.81 1.65 -14.05
CA ALA A 104 -10.17 0.33 -13.99
C ALA A 104 -11.11 -0.78 -14.47
N LEU A 105 -12.38 -0.77 -14.03
CA LEU A 105 -13.38 -1.75 -14.46
C LEU A 105 -13.66 -1.66 -15.95
N SER A 106 -13.83 -0.45 -16.48
CA SER A 106 -14.07 -0.23 -17.92
C SER A 106 -12.91 -0.74 -18.76
N LEU A 107 -11.68 -0.46 -18.30
CA LEU A 107 -10.47 -0.91 -18.98
C LEU A 107 -10.32 -2.43 -18.95
N VAL A 108 -10.55 -3.08 -17.79
CA VAL A 108 -10.48 -4.54 -17.69
C VAL A 108 -11.55 -5.22 -18.53
N LYS A 109 -12.78 -4.70 -18.56
CA LYS A 109 -13.84 -5.20 -19.48
C LYS A 109 -13.43 -5.13 -20.95
N SER A 110 -12.73 -4.07 -21.34
CA SER A 110 -12.21 -3.92 -22.70
C SER A 110 -11.06 -4.89 -23.01
N LEU A 111 -10.17 -5.15 -22.06
CA LEU A 111 -9.02 -6.04 -22.22
C LEU A 111 -9.40 -7.53 -22.13
N TYR A 112 -10.39 -7.88 -21.32
CA TYR A 112 -10.83 -9.24 -21.00
C TYR A 112 -12.35 -9.40 -21.21
N PRO A 113 -12.86 -9.22 -22.44
CA PRO A 113 -14.31 -9.20 -22.70
C PRO A 113 -14.99 -10.56 -22.46
N LYS A 114 -14.25 -11.67 -22.56
CA LYS A 114 -14.80 -13.02 -22.32
C LYS A 114 -14.94 -13.28 -20.82
N GLU A 115 -13.89 -13.01 -20.08
CA GLU A 115 -13.80 -13.20 -18.62
C GLU A 115 -14.77 -12.26 -17.88
N SER A 116 -15.00 -11.07 -18.44
CA SER A 116 -15.88 -10.06 -17.86
C SER A 116 -17.37 -10.43 -17.91
N LYS A 117 -17.78 -11.44 -18.71
CA LYS A 117 -19.17 -11.91 -18.75
C LYS A 117 -19.67 -12.45 -17.41
N VAL A 118 -18.78 -12.91 -16.54
CA VAL A 118 -19.14 -13.34 -15.18
C VAL A 118 -19.80 -12.23 -14.37
N LEU A 119 -19.56 -10.97 -14.73
CA LEU A 119 -20.20 -9.81 -14.08
C LEU A 119 -21.69 -9.66 -14.42
N ASP A 120 -22.22 -10.37 -15.40
CA ASP A 120 -23.66 -10.34 -15.73
C ASP A 120 -24.47 -11.06 -14.64
N ASP A 121 -23.87 -12.10 -14.00
CA ASP A 121 -24.50 -12.96 -12.98
C ASP A 121 -23.88 -12.81 -11.60
N HIS A 122 -22.88 -11.90 -11.44
CA HIS A 122 -22.19 -11.67 -10.17
C HIS A 122 -22.04 -10.19 -9.88
N ASP A 123 -22.26 -9.82 -8.63
CA ASP A 123 -21.87 -8.52 -8.11
C ASP A 123 -20.37 -8.49 -7.84
N LEU A 124 -19.75 -7.35 -8.12
CA LEU A 124 -18.34 -7.10 -7.87
C LEU A 124 -18.19 -6.31 -6.56
N HIS A 125 -17.59 -6.90 -5.55
CA HIS A 125 -17.24 -6.21 -4.32
C HIS A 125 -15.75 -5.85 -4.30
N ILE A 126 -15.46 -4.56 -4.15
CA ILE A 126 -14.10 -4.02 -3.98
C ILE A 126 -13.99 -3.46 -2.57
N HIS A 127 -12.98 -3.91 -1.84
CA HIS A 127 -12.69 -3.47 -0.48
C HIS A 127 -11.25 -3.01 -0.35
N VAL A 128 -11.05 -1.90 0.37
CA VAL A 128 -9.72 -1.46 0.78
C VAL A 128 -9.68 -1.43 2.31
N PRO A 129 -8.99 -2.39 2.97
CA PRO A 129 -8.91 -2.50 4.42
C PRO A 129 -8.43 -1.23 5.13
N ALA A 130 -8.44 -1.25 6.47
CA ALA A 130 -8.21 -0.10 7.35
C ALA A 130 -9.30 0.99 7.17
N GLY A 131 -10.58 0.58 7.29
CA GLY A 131 -11.75 1.44 7.11
C GLY A 131 -11.86 2.64 8.07
N ALA A 132 -11.06 2.71 9.12
CA ALA A 132 -10.97 3.87 10.01
C ALA A 132 -10.21 5.05 9.38
N VAL A 133 -9.46 4.82 8.29
CA VAL A 133 -8.66 5.84 7.60
C VAL A 133 -9.28 6.12 6.24
N PRO A 134 -9.80 7.34 5.99
CA PRO A 134 -10.28 7.73 4.68
C PRO A 134 -9.14 7.67 3.64
N LYS A 135 -9.46 7.14 2.45
CA LYS A 135 -8.50 6.97 1.35
C LYS A 135 -9.07 7.63 0.10
N ASP A 136 -8.26 8.45 -0.54
CA ASP A 136 -8.63 9.08 -1.79
C ASP A 136 -7.40 9.30 -2.69
N GLY A 137 -7.65 9.47 -3.98
CA GLY A 137 -6.63 9.77 -4.98
C GLY A 137 -6.58 8.78 -6.14
N PRO A 138 -6.00 9.20 -7.27
CA PRO A 138 -5.97 8.41 -8.51
C PRO A 138 -4.84 7.39 -8.57
N SER A 139 -3.83 7.48 -7.68
CA SER A 139 -2.59 6.71 -7.76
C SER A 139 -2.73 5.20 -7.55
N ALA A 140 -3.92 4.71 -7.19
CA ALA A 140 -4.25 3.30 -7.10
C ALA A 140 -4.72 2.67 -8.44
N GLY A 141 -4.75 3.43 -9.52
CA GLY A 141 -5.31 3.00 -10.81
C GLY A 141 -4.74 1.70 -11.35
N ILE A 142 -3.41 1.55 -11.41
CA ILE A 142 -2.79 0.29 -11.86
C ILE A 142 -3.05 -0.86 -10.89
N THR A 143 -3.11 -0.59 -9.59
CA THR A 143 -3.40 -1.60 -8.55
C THR A 143 -4.83 -2.12 -8.70
N LEU A 144 -5.80 -1.21 -8.86
CA LEU A 144 -7.21 -1.53 -9.09
C LEU A 144 -7.40 -2.34 -10.37
N THR A 145 -6.80 -1.88 -11.48
CA THR A 145 -6.87 -2.60 -12.76
C THR A 145 -6.28 -3.99 -12.65
N THR A 146 -5.14 -4.13 -11.96
CA THR A 146 -4.48 -5.42 -11.76
C THR A 146 -5.30 -6.35 -10.86
N ALA A 147 -5.91 -5.84 -9.79
CA ALA A 147 -6.77 -6.62 -8.90
C ALA A 147 -7.99 -7.16 -9.64
N LEU A 148 -8.66 -6.33 -10.44
CA LEU A 148 -9.81 -6.73 -11.23
C LEU A 148 -9.43 -7.74 -12.33
N ALA A 149 -8.32 -7.51 -13.04
CA ALA A 149 -7.81 -8.46 -14.04
C ALA A 149 -7.42 -9.80 -13.39
N SER A 150 -6.77 -9.77 -12.24
CA SER A 150 -6.45 -10.95 -11.44
C SER A 150 -7.71 -11.74 -11.06
N LEU A 151 -8.73 -11.07 -10.53
CA LEU A 151 -10.00 -11.67 -10.14
C LEU A 151 -10.69 -12.36 -11.33
N LEU A 152 -10.88 -11.64 -12.45
CA LEU A 152 -11.62 -12.14 -13.60
C LEU A 152 -10.89 -13.25 -14.35
N THR A 153 -9.56 -13.22 -14.39
CA THR A 153 -8.76 -14.26 -15.04
C THR A 153 -8.42 -15.44 -14.13
N GLY A 154 -8.66 -15.33 -12.81
CA GLY A 154 -8.25 -16.33 -11.81
C GLY A 154 -6.74 -16.38 -11.56
N LYS A 155 -5.96 -15.49 -12.21
CA LYS A 155 -4.51 -15.42 -12.07
C LYS A 155 -4.10 -14.65 -10.82
N LYS A 156 -3.03 -15.08 -10.18
CA LYS A 156 -2.54 -14.49 -8.93
C LYS A 156 -1.43 -13.50 -9.16
N VAL A 157 -1.30 -12.52 -8.26
CA VAL A 157 -0.17 -11.60 -8.20
C VAL A 157 0.69 -11.98 -7.00
N SER A 158 2.01 -12.12 -7.21
CA SER A 158 2.93 -12.44 -6.12
C SER A 158 2.92 -11.34 -5.05
N PRO A 159 2.91 -11.69 -3.75
CA PRO A 159 3.01 -10.73 -2.65
C PRO A 159 4.29 -9.90 -2.62
N GLU A 160 5.27 -10.24 -3.46
CA GLU A 160 6.52 -9.48 -3.61
C GLU A 160 6.34 -8.20 -4.40
N TYR A 161 5.24 -8.08 -5.16
CA TYR A 161 4.94 -6.90 -5.94
C TYR A 161 4.10 -5.89 -5.15
N ALA A 162 4.46 -4.63 -5.26
CA ALA A 162 3.57 -3.51 -5.00
C ALA A 162 3.59 -2.58 -6.21
N MET A 163 2.57 -1.74 -6.34
CA MET A 163 2.48 -0.85 -7.48
C MET A 163 1.76 0.46 -7.15
N THR A 164 2.07 1.49 -7.89
CA THR A 164 1.40 2.79 -7.84
C THR A 164 1.41 3.43 -9.22
N GLY A 165 0.33 4.07 -9.59
CA GLY A 165 0.16 4.74 -10.87
C GLY A 165 -1.31 5.05 -11.15
N GLU A 166 -1.57 6.22 -11.69
CA GLU A 166 -2.89 6.55 -12.23
C GLU A 166 -3.04 5.87 -13.61
N VAL A 167 -4.27 5.52 -13.99
CA VAL A 167 -4.56 4.85 -15.26
C VAL A 167 -5.60 5.62 -16.05
N SER A 168 -5.30 5.89 -17.32
CA SER A 168 -6.27 6.45 -18.26
C SER A 168 -7.13 5.36 -18.91
N LEU A 169 -8.30 5.71 -19.45
CA LEU A 169 -9.16 4.77 -20.22
C LEU A 169 -8.45 4.15 -21.44
N ARG A 170 -7.35 4.74 -21.92
CA ARG A 170 -6.51 4.21 -22.99
C ARG A 170 -5.45 3.24 -22.49
N GLY A 171 -5.42 2.97 -21.17
CA GLY A 171 -4.44 2.08 -20.54
C GLY A 171 -3.05 2.69 -20.35
N GLY A 172 -2.88 3.99 -20.53
CA GLY A 172 -1.65 4.70 -20.19
C GLY A 172 -1.49 4.81 -18.67
N VAL A 173 -0.29 4.59 -18.17
CA VAL A 173 0.07 4.80 -16.76
C VAL A 173 0.61 6.22 -16.62
N MET A 174 0.01 6.99 -15.73
CA MET A 174 0.29 8.41 -15.53
C MET A 174 1.00 8.64 -14.19
N PRO A 175 1.79 9.73 -14.07
CA PRO A 175 2.62 10.01 -12.91
C PRO A 175 1.82 10.27 -11.64
N ILE A 176 2.48 10.08 -10.50
CA ILE A 176 1.91 10.21 -9.15
C ILE A 176 2.81 11.03 -8.25
N GLY A 177 2.28 11.49 -7.12
CA GLY A 177 3.07 12.14 -6.08
C GLY A 177 3.50 11.22 -4.95
N GLY A 178 4.52 11.66 -4.20
CA GLY A 178 4.99 10.99 -2.99
C GLY A 178 5.71 9.67 -3.27
N LEU A 179 6.46 9.57 -4.37
CA LEU A 179 7.18 8.34 -4.72
C LEU A 179 8.22 7.95 -3.67
N PRO A 180 9.05 8.84 -3.10
CA PRO A 180 10.03 8.46 -2.08
C PRO A 180 9.39 7.80 -0.86
N GLU A 181 8.32 8.37 -0.32
CA GLU A 181 7.62 7.83 0.84
C GLU A 181 6.95 6.48 0.53
N LYS A 182 6.40 6.33 -0.67
CA LYS A 182 5.79 5.08 -1.14
C LYS A 182 6.83 3.96 -1.24
N LEU A 183 8.00 4.24 -1.77
CA LEU A 183 9.09 3.26 -1.88
C LEU A 183 9.65 2.88 -0.50
N MET A 184 9.80 3.84 0.41
CA MET A 184 10.16 3.56 1.80
C MET A 184 9.14 2.65 2.49
N ALA A 185 7.84 2.86 2.24
CA ALA A 185 6.79 2.00 2.78
C ALA A 185 6.86 0.58 2.21
N ALA A 186 7.07 0.43 0.92
CA ALA A 186 7.23 -0.86 0.25
C ALA A 186 8.42 -1.64 0.85
N GLN A 187 9.59 -1.00 0.96
CA GLN A 187 10.78 -1.61 1.57
C GLN A 187 10.52 -2.03 3.02
N ARG A 188 9.91 -1.17 3.83
CA ARG A 188 9.57 -1.45 5.23
C ARG A 188 8.61 -2.63 5.39
N ALA A 189 7.67 -2.80 4.45
CA ALA A 189 6.70 -3.89 4.42
C ALA A 189 7.29 -5.23 3.96
N GLY A 190 8.53 -5.25 3.44
CA GLY A 190 9.19 -6.43 2.90
C GLY A 190 8.81 -6.74 1.45
N ILE A 191 8.30 -5.76 0.71
CA ILE A 191 8.15 -5.81 -0.74
C ILE A 191 9.55 -5.81 -1.37
N THR A 192 9.70 -6.50 -2.48
CA THR A 192 10.98 -6.56 -3.22
C THR A 192 10.89 -5.97 -4.62
N LYS A 193 9.68 -5.88 -5.19
CA LYS A 193 9.44 -5.38 -6.54
C LYS A 193 8.36 -4.31 -6.56
N VAL A 194 8.67 -3.15 -7.13
CA VAL A 194 7.71 -2.04 -7.20
C VAL A 194 7.57 -1.54 -8.64
N LEU A 195 6.33 -1.53 -9.13
CA LEU A 195 6.01 -0.94 -10.42
C LEU A 195 5.59 0.52 -10.22
N ILE A 196 6.22 1.40 -10.98
CA ILE A 196 5.99 2.85 -10.94
C ILE A 196 5.69 3.40 -12.34
N PRO A 197 5.04 4.55 -12.47
CA PRO A 197 4.94 5.21 -13.76
C PRO A 197 6.32 5.57 -14.31
N ALA A 198 6.56 5.39 -15.61
CA ALA A 198 7.83 5.74 -16.23
C ALA A 198 8.17 7.23 -16.08
N ASP A 199 7.16 8.09 -16.08
CA ASP A 199 7.34 9.55 -15.91
C ASP A 199 7.79 9.93 -14.48
N ASN A 200 7.75 9.00 -13.51
CA ASN A 200 8.31 9.19 -12.17
C ASN A 200 9.76 8.68 -12.01
N GLU A 201 10.43 8.26 -13.08
CA GLU A 201 11.84 7.82 -12.97
C GLU A 201 12.74 8.94 -12.43
N GLN A 202 12.49 10.19 -12.80
CA GLN A 202 13.22 11.35 -12.29
C GLN A 202 13.08 11.55 -10.76
N ASP A 203 11.96 11.13 -10.17
CA ASP A 203 11.74 11.25 -8.73
C ASP A 203 12.59 10.26 -7.91
N LEU A 204 13.25 9.30 -8.59
CA LEU A 204 14.18 8.36 -7.95
C LEU A 204 15.45 9.05 -7.44
N ASP A 205 15.76 10.24 -7.91
CA ASP A 205 16.89 11.02 -7.43
C ASP A 205 16.67 11.46 -5.97
N ASP A 206 15.42 11.63 -5.56
CA ASP A 206 15.02 11.99 -4.18
C ASP A 206 14.90 10.76 -3.25
N VAL A 207 15.11 9.54 -3.76
CA VAL A 207 15.01 8.29 -3.00
C VAL A 207 16.38 7.90 -2.44
N ALA A 208 16.44 7.65 -1.14
CA ALA A 208 17.68 7.20 -0.49
C ALA A 208 18.22 5.88 -1.11
N ASP A 209 19.53 5.81 -1.29
CA ASP A 209 20.17 4.63 -1.90
C ASP A 209 19.89 3.33 -1.14
N GLU A 210 19.77 3.40 0.19
CA GLU A 210 19.40 2.24 1.02
C GLU A 210 18.04 1.63 0.65
N VAL A 211 17.12 2.44 0.12
CA VAL A 211 15.80 2.02 -0.34
C VAL A 211 15.92 1.45 -1.75
N LYS A 212 16.57 2.19 -2.66
CA LYS A 212 16.77 1.78 -4.07
C LYS A 212 17.49 0.43 -4.16
N ASN A 213 18.54 0.22 -3.36
CA ASN A 213 19.33 -1.01 -3.37
C ASN A 213 18.58 -2.27 -2.87
N LYS A 214 17.42 -2.10 -2.21
CA LYS A 214 16.60 -3.21 -1.69
C LYS A 214 15.35 -3.50 -2.50
N LEU A 215 15.07 -2.67 -3.50
CA LEU A 215 13.87 -2.77 -4.34
C LEU A 215 14.26 -2.93 -5.81
N GLU A 216 13.64 -3.86 -6.49
CA GLU A 216 13.60 -3.89 -7.95
C GLU A 216 12.49 -2.92 -8.39
N ILE A 217 12.89 -1.74 -8.87
CA ILE A 217 11.96 -0.70 -9.31
C ILE A 217 11.78 -0.83 -10.82
N VAL A 218 10.53 -1.01 -11.26
CA VAL A 218 10.20 -1.27 -12.66
C VAL A 218 9.31 -0.14 -13.19
N PRO A 219 9.84 0.75 -14.02
CA PRO A 219 9.04 1.78 -14.70
C PRO A 219 8.13 1.16 -15.76
N VAL A 220 6.88 1.60 -15.84
CA VAL A 220 5.88 1.12 -16.79
C VAL A 220 5.13 2.29 -17.44
N LYS A 221 4.80 2.14 -18.74
CA LYS A 221 4.05 3.14 -19.52
C LYS A 221 2.60 2.74 -19.77
N LYS A 222 2.33 1.45 -19.78
CA LYS A 222 1.00 0.91 -20.08
C LYS A 222 0.59 -0.15 -19.06
N VAL A 223 -0.68 -0.18 -18.74
CA VAL A 223 -1.25 -1.20 -17.84
C VAL A 223 -1.05 -2.62 -18.39
N THR A 224 -1.02 -2.80 -19.70
CA THR A 224 -0.76 -4.11 -20.31
C THR A 224 0.65 -4.66 -20.03
N GLU A 225 1.63 -3.79 -19.82
CA GLU A 225 2.98 -4.17 -19.35
C GLU A 225 2.90 -4.69 -17.92
N VAL A 226 2.20 -3.95 -17.04
CA VAL A 226 1.96 -4.37 -15.66
C VAL A 226 1.34 -5.77 -15.61
N LEU A 227 0.21 -5.97 -16.31
CA LEU A 227 -0.51 -7.24 -16.30
C LEU A 227 0.33 -8.41 -16.81
N LYS A 228 1.16 -8.21 -17.84
CA LYS A 228 2.08 -9.24 -18.35
C LYS A 228 3.16 -9.62 -17.33
N LEU A 229 3.64 -8.66 -16.55
CA LEU A 229 4.70 -8.89 -15.57
C LEU A 229 4.19 -9.64 -14.33
N VAL A 230 2.98 -9.33 -13.86
CA VAL A 230 2.53 -9.74 -12.53
C VAL A 230 1.49 -10.86 -12.52
N LEU A 231 0.68 -11.04 -13.58
CA LEU A 231 -0.36 -12.07 -13.64
C LEU A 231 0.22 -13.42 -14.11
N LYS A 232 0.32 -14.35 -13.17
CA LYS A 232 0.83 -15.71 -13.40
C LYS A 232 -0.22 -16.77 -13.12
#